data_24e60e920ef2063f1071923f5440a211
#
_entry.id   24e60e920ef2063f1071923f5440a211
#
_cell.length_a   1.000
_cell.length_b   1.000
_cell.length_c   1.000
_cell.angle_alpha   90.00
_cell.angle_beta   90.00
_cell.angle_gamma   90.00
#
_symmetry.space_group_name_H-M   'P 1'
#
loop_
_entity.id
_entity.type
_entity.pdbx_description
1 polymer ?
#
loop_
_entity_poly.entity_id
_entity_poly.type
_entity_poly.pdbx_seq_one_letter_code
_entity_poly.pdbx_strand_id
1 'polypeptide(L)'
;KNPQANLIPVIDKIDESVYAMAGATNNHIATGGMKTKIQAAEKAVENGIETYILNGSRGEVFEKILQGENPGTHFVAKESATRARKHWLKHTLKSNGRVLLDIGAVSALKNKGASLLPSGVTDVSGDFKVGDCIDIYDAKNSEHIAKGISQYNTRDLKRIKGCKSDEISALLGCCPSKVVMHRDDMVML
;
A
#
# COMPACT_ATOMS: atom_id res chain seq x y z
N LYS A 1 -0.62 -20.66 32.04
CA LYS A 1 0.54 -19.97 31.43
C LYS A 1 1.78 -20.62 32.02
N ASN A 2 2.76 -20.98 31.19
CA ASN A 2 4.02 -21.54 31.66
C ASN A 2 4.91 -20.38 32.15
N PRO A 3 5.27 -20.27 33.45
CA PRO A 3 6.10 -19.21 33.98
C PRO A 3 7.56 -19.28 33.52
N GLN A 4 7.98 -20.44 32.96
CA GLN A 4 9.32 -20.66 32.43
C GLN A 4 9.41 -20.47 30.91
N ALA A 5 8.34 -19.98 30.26
CA ALA A 5 8.35 -19.72 28.85
C ALA A 5 9.28 -18.55 28.51
N ASN A 6 10.22 -18.78 27.60
CA ASN A 6 11.11 -17.75 27.09
C ASN A 6 10.44 -16.94 25.99
N LEU A 7 10.71 -15.63 25.96
CA LEU A 7 10.32 -14.77 24.88
C LEU A 7 11.08 -15.16 23.60
N ILE A 8 10.37 -15.27 22.49
CA ILE A 8 10.98 -15.41 21.15
C ILE A 8 11.12 -13.99 20.59
N PRO A 9 12.33 -13.42 20.49
CA PRO A 9 12.49 -12.02 20.11
C PRO A 9 12.21 -11.76 18.64
N VAL A 10 12.58 -12.68 17.74
CA VAL A 10 12.46 -12.52 16.28
C VAL A 10 11.91 -13.78 15.65
N ILE A 11 10.98 -13.61 14.70
CA ILE A 11 10.44 -14.67 13.84
C ILE A 11 10.59 -14.24 12.38
N ASP A 12 11.52 -14.87 11.66
CA ASP A 12 11.79 -14.62 10.24
C ASP A 12 10.81 -15.35 9.32
N LYS A 13 10.23 -16.47 9.80
CA LYS A 13 9.28 -17.27 9.04
C LYS A 13 8.19 -17.79 9.95
N ILE A 14 6.96 -17.54 9.57
CA ILE A 14 5.78 -18.10 10.24
C ILE A 14 5.45 -19.43 9.57
N ASP A 15 5.60 -20.52 10.32
CA ASP A 15 5.31 -21.88 9.89
C ASP A 15 4.50 -22.65 10.96
N GLU A 16 4.25 -23.93 10.72
CA GLU A 16 3.45 -24.76 11.64
C GLU A 16 4.05 -24.80 13.06
N SER A 17 5.37 -24.70 13.22
CA SER A 17 6.00 -24.69 14.53
C SER A 17 5.63 -23.44 15.34
N VAL A 18 5.56 -22.28 14.69
CA VAL A 18 5.12 -21.02 15.31
C VAL A 18 3.66 -21.10 15.73
N TYR A 19 2.81 -21.71 14.90
CA TYR A 19 1.41 -21.94 15.23
C TYR A 19 1.22 -22.94 16.37
N ALA A 20 2.05 -24.00 16.43
CA ALA A 20 2.02 -24.99 17.52
C ALA A 20 2.37 -24.34 18.87
N MET A 21 3.31 -23.39 18.91
CA MET A 21 3.68 -22.65 20.12
C MET A 21 2.56 -21.73 20.64
N ALA A 22 1.63 -21.34 19.79
CA ALA A 22 0.49 -20.49 20.17
C ALA A 22 -0.48 -21.15 21.16
N GLY A 23 -0.47 -22.47 21.25
CA GLY A 23 -1.35 -23.26 22.12
C GLY A 23 -2.81 -23.21 21.75
N ALA A 24 -3.64 -24.03 22.42
CA ALA A 24 -5.08 -23.98 22.30
C ALA A 24 -5.64 -22.82 23.16
N THR A 25 -6.65 -22.13 22.65
CA THR A 25 -7.33 -21.03 23.37
C THR A 25 -8.21 -21.63 24.48
N ASN A 26 -7.81 -21.48 25.74
CA ASN A 26 -8.55 -21.98 26.90
C ASN A 26 -9.60 -20.98 27.45
N ASN A 27 -9.88 -19.89 26.74
CA ASN A 27 -10.77 -18.84 27.26
C ASN A 27 -11.98 -18.65 26.33
N HIS A 28 -13.17 -19.10 26.80
CA HIS A 28 -14.45 -18.95 26.10
C HIS A 28 -14.95 -17.51 25.95
N ILE A 29 -14.33 -16.53 26.60
CA ILE A 29 -14.76 -15.11 26.62
C ILE A 29 -13.92 -14.24 25.66
N ALA A 30 -12.70 -14.66 25.32
CA ALA A 30 -11.83 -13.88 24.45
C ALA A 30 -11.90 -14.40 23.00
N THR A 31 -12.49 -13.61 22.10
CA THR A 31 -12.62 -13.90 20.66
C THR A 31 -11.29 -13.92 19.89
N GLY A 32 -10.13 -13.63 20.53
CA GLY A 32 -8.82 -13.59 19.92
C GLY A 32 -7.73 -14.19 20.80
N GLY A 33 -7.22 -15.36 20.45
CA GLY A 33 -6.07 -16.00 21.10
C GLY A 33 -4.72 -15.61 20.45
N MET A 34 -3.62 -16.23 20.91
CA MET A 34 -2.30 -16.03 20.30
C MET A 34 -2.31 -16.43 18.81
N LYS A 35 -3.05 -17.49 18.46
CA LYS A 35 -3.19 -17.96 17.08
C LYS A 35 -3.73 -16.87 16.14
N THR A 36 -4.75 -16.12 16.55
CA THR A 36 -5.33 -15.03 15.73
C THR A 36 -4.36 -13.85 15.57
N LYS A 37 -3.54 -13.58 16.60
CA LYS A 37 -2.47 -12.56 16.50
C LYS A 37 -1.38 -12.98 15.51
N ILE A 38 -0.97 -14.25 15.54
CA ILE A 38 0.00 -14.78 14.58
C ILE A 38 -0.56 -14.75 13.16
N GLN A 39 -1.84 -15.09 12.96
CA GLN A 39 -2.50 -14.98 11.65
C GLN A 39 -2.55 -13.53 11.14
N ALA A 40 -2.79 -12.57 12.03
CA ALA A 40 -2.74 -11.16 11.67
C ALA A 40 -1.32 -10.70 11.33
N ALA A 41 -0.32 -11.13 12.11
CA ALA A 41 1.09 -10.86 11.83
C ALA A 41 1.52 -11.49 10.49
N GLU A 42 1.11 -12.74 10.20
CA GLU A 42 1.40 -13.40 8.91
C GLU A 42 0.88 -12.61 7.73
N LYS A 43 -0.39 -12.18 7.77
CA LYS A 43 -0.96 -11.32 6.72
C LYS A 43 -0.22 -9.99 6.59
N ALA A 44 0.23 -9.39 7.68
CA ALA A 44 0.97 -8.14 7.65
C ALA A 44 2.37 -8.32 7.02
N VAL A 45 3.13 -9.34 7.43
CA VAL A 45 4.49 -9.58 6.88
C VAL A 45 4.46 -10.07 5.43
N GLU A 46 3.43 -10.80 5.01
CA GLU A 46 3.19 -11.13 3.60
C GLU A 46 2.98 -9.88 2.73
N ASN A 47 2.41 -8.81 3.33
CA ASN A 47 2.24 -7.51 2.69
C ASN A 47 3.41 -6.55 2.96
N GLY A 48 4.57 -7.05 3.40
CA GLY A 48 5.78 -6.27 3.60
C GLY A 48 5.72 -5.31 4.79
N ILE A 49 4.87 -5.60 5.78
CA ILE A 49 4.70 -4.77 6.98
C ILE A 49 5.38 -5.45 8.16
N GLU A 50 6.44 -4.83 8.67
CA GLU A 50 7.08 -5.21 9.93
C GLU A 50 6.06 -5.20 11.07
N THR A 51 5.98 -6.28 11.83
CA THR A 51 4.91 -6.46 12.82
C THR A 51 5.48 -6.89 14.17
N TYR A 52 4.95 -6.30 15.25
CA TYR A 52 5.35 -6.64 16.61
C TYR A 52 4.16 -7.14 17.43
N ILE A 53 4.33 -8.23 18.17
CA ILE A 53 3.39 -8.66 19.21
C ILE A 53 4.00 -8.31 20.56
N LEU A 54 3.31 -7.43 21.28
CA LEU A 54 3.76 -6.83 22.53
C LEU A 54 2.79 -7.10 23.68
N ASN A 55 3.29 -6.97 24.91
CA ASN A 55 2.44 -6.94 26.09
C ASN A 55 1.89 -5.51 26.33
N GLY A 56 0.66 -5.25 25.88
CA GLY A 56 0.00 -3.94 26.00
C GLY A 56 -0.30 -3.48 27.43
N SER A 57 -0.10 -4.32 28.46
CA SER A 57 -0.22 -3.90 29.87
C SER A 57 0.99 -3.12 30.39
N ARG A 58 2.06 -3.04 29.58
CA ARG A 58 3.27 -2.28 29.90
C ARG A 58 3.29 -1.01 29.07
N GLY A 59 3.14 0.16 29.72
CA GLY A 59 3.04 1.47 29.02
C GLY A 59 4.29 1.83 28.22
N GLU A 60 5.48 1.40 28.68
CA GLU A 60 6.79 1.73 28.09
C GLU A 60 7.13 0.98 26.78
N VAL A 61 6.31 0.00 26.34
CA VAL A 61 6.67 -0.86 25.18
C VAL A 61 6.75 -0.09 23.87
N PHE A 62 5.92 0.94 23.70
CA PHE A 62 5.95 1.78 22.48
C PHE A 62 7.17 2.69 22.45
N GLU A 63 7.55 3.27 23.59
CA GLU A 63 8.75 4.10 23.71
C GLU A 63 10.01 3.28 23.40
N LYS A 64 10.09 2.04 23.92
CA LYS A 64 11.19 1.12 23.63
C LYS A 64 11.32 0.81 22.16
N ILE A 65 10.21 0.53 21.45
CA ILE A 65 10.26 0.31 19.99
C ILE A 65 10.77 1.56 19.26
N LEU A 66 10.31 2.75 19.62
CA LEU A 66 10.78 4.01 19.01
C LEU A 66 12.27 4.26 19.26
N GLN A 67 12.83 3.73 20.35
CA GLN A 67 14.25 3.75 20.68
C GLN A 67 15.05 2.62 19.98
N GLY A 68 14.39 1.76 19.19
CA GLY A 68 15.02 0.64 18.50
C GLY A 68 15.17 -0.63 19.34
N GLU A 69 14.58 -0.67 20.55
CA GLU A 69 14.54 -1.87 21.38
C GLU A 69 13.41 -2.81 20.94
N ASN A 70 13.58 -4.12 21.21
CA ASN A 70 12.53 -5.11 20.95
C ASN A 70 11.96 -5.68 22.26
N PRO A 71 10.90 -5.08 22.83
CA PRO A 71 10.29 -5.52 24.08
C PRO A 71 9.30 -6.69 23.91
N GLY A 72 9.22 -7.30 22.72
CA GLY A 72 8.29 -8.34 22.39
C GLY A 72 8.76 -9.30 21.32
N THR A 73 7.86 -9.81 20.50
CA THR A 73 8.16 -10.65 19.34
C THR A 73 8.03 -9.83 18.06
N HIS A 74 9.12 -9.70 17.32
CA HIS A 74 9.21 -9.06 16.02
C HIS A 74 9.03 -10.11 14.90
N PHE A 75 8.09 -9.90 14.03
CA PHE A 75 7.86 -10.69 12.82
C PHE A 75 8.42 -9.91 11.63
N VAL A 76 9.44 -10.47 10.99
CA VAL A 76 10.19 -9.80 9.92
C VAL A 76 9.45 -9.93 8.59
N ALA A 77 9.24 -8.80 7.90
CA ALA A 77 8.65 -8.80 6.58
C ALA A 77 9.66 -9.30 5.53
N LYS A 78 9.25 -10.25 4.67
CA LYS A 78 10.10 -10.83 3.62
C LYS A 78 10.32 -9.93 2.42
N GLU A 79 9.38 -9.04 2.16
CA GLU A 79 9.39 -8.13 1.02
C GLU A 79 9.30 -6.68 1.48
N SER A 80 9.82 -5.75 0.66
CA SER A 80 9.63 -4.33 0.93
C SER A 80 8.14 -3.97 0.83
N ALA A 81 7.66 -3.10 1.73
CA ALA A 81 6.28 -2.60 1.73
C ALA A 81 5.83 -2.08 0.35
N THR A 82 6.76 -1.49 -0.42
CA THR A 82 6.50 -1.00 -1.79
C THR A 82 6.16 -2.14 -2.75
N ARG A 83 6.87 -3.29 -2.66
CA ARG A 83 6.60 -4.45 -3.54
C ARG A 83 5.27 -5.10 -3.21
N ALA A 84 5.00 -5.29 -1.93
CA ALA A 84 3.73 -5.83 -1.45
C ALA A 84 2.54 -4.92 -1.83
N ARG A 85 2.71 -3.59 -1.69
CA ARG A 85 1.70 -2.60 -2.13
C ARG A 85 1.42 -2.69 -3.64
N LYS A 86 2.46 -2.82 -4.46
CA LYS A 86 2.31 -3.00 -5.92
C LYS A 86 1.60 -4.31 -6.27
N HIS A 87 1.90 -5.40 -5.56
CA HIS A 87 1.21 -6.68 -5.73
C HIS A 87 -0.28 -6.56 -5.38
N TRP A 88 -0.61 -5.92 -4.25
CA TRP A 88 -1.98 -5.65 -3.84
C TRP A 88 -2.74 -4.78 -4.85
N LEU A 89 -2.11 -3.68 -5.33
CA LEU A 89 -2.65 -2.83 -6.39
C LEU A 89 -3.00 -3.65 -7.64
N LYS A 90 -2.08 -4.54 -8.06
CA LYS A 90 -2.24 -5.34 -9.28
C LYS A 90 -3.40 -6.33 -9.19
N HIS A 91 -3.55 -7.02 -8.06
CA HIS A 91 -4.41 -8.20 -7.97
C HIS A 91 -5.72 -7.99 -7.20
N THR A 92 -5.81 -6.99 -6.33
CA THR A 92 -6.93 -6.86 -5.40
C THR A 92 -7.86 -5.70 -5.74
N LEU A 93 -7.35 -4.56 -6.19
CA LEU A 93 -8.16 -3.38 -6.41
C LEU A 93 -8.90 -3.42 -7.75
N LYS A 94 -10.20 -3.13 -7.69
CA LYS A 94 -11.00 -2.83 -8.89
C LYS A 94 -10.82 -1.36 -9.25
N SER A 95 -10.72 -1.09 -10.56
CA SER A 95 -10.62 0.26 -11.08
C SER A 95 -11.99 0.90 -11.22
N ASN A 96 -12.13 2.15 -10.76
CA ASN A 96 -13.36 2.94 -10.85
C ASN A 96 -13.36 3.90 -12.06
N GLY A 97 -12.26 3.93 -12.80
CA GLY A 97 -12.13 4.76 -13.99
C GLY A 97 -10.85 4.48 -14.75
N ARG A 98 -10.61 5.25 -15.79
CA ARG A 98 -9.41 5.13 -16.62
C ARG A 98 -8.95 6.48 -17.15
N VAL A 99 -7.65 6.54 -17.46
CA VAL A 99 -7.03 7.67 -18.15
C VAL A 99 -6.30 7.18 -19.40
N LEU A 100 -6.31 8.01 -20.44
CA LEU A 100 -5.51 7.83 -21.65
C LEU A 100 -4.30 8.74 -21.59
N LEU A 101 -3.14 8.24 -22.00
CA LEU A 101 -1.88 8.97 -21.99
C LEU A 101 -1.33 9.21 -23.38
N ASP A 102 -0.60 10.31 -23.53
CA ASP A 102 0.22 10.56 -24.71
C ASP A 102 1.48 9.67 -24.74
N ILE A 103 2.15 9.64 -25.89
CA ILE A 103 3.36 8.82 -26.11
C ILE A 103 4.49 9.21 -25.16
N GLY A 104 4.64 10.51 -24.83
CA GLY A 104 5.67 11.01 -23.93
C GLY A 104 5.48 10.51 -22.51
N ALA A 105 4.25 10.57 -21.99
CA ALA A 105 3.90 10.06 -20.67
C ALA A 105 4.06 8.53 -20.61
N VAL A 106 3.60 7.79 -21.62
CA VAL A 106 3.80 6.34 -21.71
C VAL A 106 5.26 5.96 -21.63
N SER A 107 6.12 6.65 -22.40
CA SER A 107 7.58 6.44 -22.38
C SER A 107 8.19 6.77 -21.01
N ALA A 108 7.75 7.86 -20.38
CA ALA A 108 8.25 8.25 -19.06
C ALA A 108 7.89 7.21 -17.97
N LEU A 109 6.68 6.66 -18.02
CA LEU A 109 6.25 5.61 -17.09
C LEU A 109 7.00 4.29 -17.32
N LYS A 110 7.04 3.80 -18.55
CA LYS A 110 7.66 2.50 -18.90
C LYS A 110 9.19 2.51 -18.71
N ASN A 111 9.88 3.58 -19.13
CA ASN A 111 11.33 3.59 -19.22
C ASN A 111 12.05 4.31 -18.07
N LYS A 112 11.39 5.27 -17.41
CA LYS A 112 12.02 6.09 -16.36
C LYS A 112 11.41 5.85 -14.97
N GLY A 113 10.34 5.06 -14.86
CA GLY A 113 9.63 4.86 -13.59
C GLY A 113 9.13 6.17 -12.98
N ALA A 114 8.71 7.11 -13.84
CA ALA A 114 8.25 8.44 -13.41
C ALA A 114 6.85 8.38 -12.80
N SER A 115 6.48 9.41 -12.02
CA SER A 115 5.10 9.65 -11.60
C SER A 115 4.30 10.21 -12.77
N LEU A 116 2.98 9.94 -12.81
CA LEU A 116 2.10 10.47 -13.84
C LEU A 116 1.76 11.94 -13.55
N LEU A 117 2.07 12.82 -14.51
CA LEU A 117 1.75 14.24 -14.48
C LEU A 117 0.45 14.53 -15.24
N PRO A 118 -0.29 15.61 -14.91
CA PRO A 118 -1.47 16.02 -15.66
C PRO A 118 -1.19 16.30 -17.14
N SER A 119 0.00 16.83 -17.46
CA SER A 119 0.41 17.15 -18.84
C SER A 119 0.41 15.95 -19.78
N GLY A 120 0.62 14.73 -19.26
CA GLY A 120 0.61 13.52 -20.06
C GLY A 120 -0.77 12.87 -20.21
N VAL A 121 -1.81 13.40 -19.54
CA VAL A 121 -3.17 12.86 -19.60
C VAL A 121 -3.92 13.50 -20.76
N THR A 122 -4.38 12.70 -21.70
CA THR A 122 -5.15 13.14 -22.88
C THR A 122 -6.65 13.00 -22.67
N ASP A 123 -7.10 11.95 -21.97
CA ASP A 123 -8.52 11.77 -21.65
C ASP A 123 -8.73 11.09 -20.30
N VAL A 124 -9.94 11.31 -19.73
CA VAL A 124 -10.36 10.82 -18.41
C VAL A 124 -11.80 10.31 -18.48
N SER A 125 -12.05 9.07 -18.06
CA SER A 125 -13.37 8.46 -18.02
C SER A 125 -13.60 7.64 -16.74
N GLY A 126 -14.89 7.41 -16.43
CA GLY A 126 -15.32 6.77 -15.17
C GLY A 126 -15.74 7.76 -14.12
N ASP A 127 -16.09 7.27 -12.93
CA ASP A 127 -16.45 8.08 -11.76
C ASP A 127 -15.62 7.58 -10.56
N PHE A 128 -14.60 8.33 -10.22
CA PHE A 128 -13.65 8.00 -9.16
C PHE A 128 -13.34 9.21 -8.29
N LYS A 129 -12.98 8.93 -7.06
CA LYS A 129 -12.56 9.90 -6.03
C LYS A 129 -11.05 9.88 -5.84
N VAL A 130 -10.54 10.84 -5.08
CA VAL A 130 -9.17 10.81 -4.56
C VAL A 130 -8.98 9.53 -3.74
N GLY A 131 -7.91 8.80 -4.00
CA GLY A 131 -7.62 7.51 -3.36
C GLY A 131 -8.19 6.28 -4.06
N ASP A 132 -9.02 6.45 -5.08
CA ASP A 132 -9.54 5.33 -5.88
C ASP A 132 -8.48 4.81 -6.87
N CYS A 133 -8.59 3.53 -7.18
CA CYS A 133 -7.78 2.90 -8.22
C CYS A 133 -8.35 3.22 -9.60
N ILE A 134 -7.47 3.59 -10.54
CA ILE A 134 -7.81 3.83 -11.94
C ILE A 134 -6.82 3.11 -12.86
N ASP A 135 -7.30 2.75 -14.05
CA ASP A 135 -6.49 2.13 -15.11
C ASP A 135 -5.85 3.17 -16.01
N ILE A 136 -4.68 2.85 -16.53
CA ILE A 136 -3.89 3.72 -17.41
C ILE A 136 -3.70 3.03 -18.75
N TYR A 137 -4.10 3.72 -19.81
CA TYR A 137 -4.02 3.23 -21.18
C TYR A 137 -3.18 4.15 -22.06
N ASP A 138 -2.47 3.57 -23.02
CA ASP A 138 -1.87 4.30 -24.14
C ASP A 138 -2.96 4.78 -25.10
N ALA A 139 -3.04 6.09 -25.36
CA ALA A 139 -4.04 6.66 -26.28
C ALA A 139 -3.86 6.20 -27.74
N LYS A 140 -2.64 5.78 -28.12
CA LYS A 140 -2.34 5.38 -29.50
C LYS A 140 -2.86 4.01 -29.88
N ASN A 141 -2.70 3.01 -29.00
CA ASN A 141 -2.99 1.61 -29.29
C ASN A 141 -4.00 0.98 -28.30
N SER A 142 -4.51 1.77 -27.35
CA SER A 142 -5.41 1.31 -26.29
C SER A 142 -4.82 0.17 -25.43
N GLU A 143 -3.50 0.06 -25.35
CA GLU A 143 -2.82 -0.91 -24.48
C GLU A 143 -3.04 -0.52 -23.02
N HIS A 144 -3.46 -1.47 -22.17
CA HIS A 144 -3.53 -1.29 -20.72
C HIS A 144 -2.12 -1.43 -20.14
N ILE A 145 -1.50 -0.31 -19.78
CA ILE A 145 -0.08 -0.24 -19.42
C ILE A 145 0.18 -0.24 -17.92
N ALA A 146 -0.75 0.28 -17.15
CA ALA A 146 -0.59 0.37 -15.69
C ALA A 146 -1.94 0.58 -15.00
N LYS A 147 -1.94 0.45 -13.68
CA LYS A 147 -3.03 0.89 -12.79
C LYS A 147 -2.46 1.43 -11.49
N GLY A 148 -3.24 2.24 -10.77
CA GLY A 148 -2.79 2.79 -9.48
C GLY A 148 -3.78 3.76 -8.87
N ILE A 149 -3.35 4.41 -7.79
CA ILE A 149 -4.17 5.28 -6.94
C ILE A 149 -4.13 6.71 -7.44
N SER A 150 -5.30 7.26 -7.75
CA SER A 150 -5.45 8.65 -8.20
C SER A 150 -5.37 9.65 -7.05
N GLN A 151 -4.61 10.73 -7.24
CA GLN A 151 -4.54 11.87 -6.33
C GLN A 151 -5.64 12.91 -6.60
N TYR A 152 -6.45 12.69 -7.63
CA TYR A 152 -7.54 13.56 -8.05
C TYR A 152 -8.82 12.77 -8.26
N ASN A 153 -9.97 13.42 -8.07
CA ASN A 153 -11.24 12.90 -8.52
C ASN A 153 -11.43 13.13 -10.04
N THR A 154 -12.42 12.46 -10.63
CA THR A 154 -12.73 12.55 -12.08
C THR A 154 -12.93 13.98 -12.55
N ARG A 155 -13.67 14.81 -11.78
CA ARG A 155 -14.02 16.19 -12.16
C ARG A 155 -12.78 17.07 -12.24
N ASP A 156 -11.95 17.02 -11.22
CA ASP A 156 -10.75 17.85 -11.13
C ASP A 156 -9.71 17.41 -12.15
N LEU A 157 -9.53 16.09 -12.33
CA LEU A 157 -8.62 15.56 -13.33
C LEU A 157 -9.00 15.95 -14.76
N LYS A 158 -10.31 15.97 -15.09
CA LYS A 158 -10.79 16.47 -16.39
C LYS A 158 -10.46 17.92 -16.64
N ARG A 159 -10.39 18.76 -15.58
CA ARG A 159 -10.05 20.19 -15.69
C ARG A 159 -8.56 20.44 -15.89
N ILE A 160 -7.71 19.58 -15.32
CA ILE A 160 -6.23 19.75 -15.35
C ILE A 160 -5.53 18.85 -16.36
N LYS A 161 -6.25 17.97 -17.08
CA LYS A 161 -5.64 17.11 -18.10
C LYS A 161 -4.92 17.97 -19.15
N GLY A 162 -3.71 17.58 -19.54
CA GLY A 162 -2.88 18.29 -20.50
C GLY A 162 -2.15 19.54 -19.95
N CYS A 163 -2.41 19.94 -18.70
CA CYS A 163 -1.81 21.13 -18.10
C CYS A 163 -0.45 20.82 -17.44
N LYS A 164 0.41 21.84 -17.34
CA LYS A 164 1.62 21.74 -16.52
C LYS A 164 1.25 21.77 -15.03
N SER A 165 2.08 21.11 -14.21
CA SER A 165 1.82 21.04 -12.76
C SER A 165 1.75 22.39 -12.04
N ASP A 166 2.43 23.42 -12.59
CA ASP A 166 2.42 24.78 -12.03
C ASP A 166 1.11 25.54 -12.32
N GLU A 167 0.31 25.08 -13.28
CA GLU A 167 -0.96 25.67 -13.67
C GLU A 167 -2.16 25.14 -12.85
N ILE A 168 -1.96 24.05 -12.09
CA ILE A 168 -3.02 23.38 -11.33
C ILE A 168 -3.72 24.35 -10.36
N SER A 169 -2.94 25.13 -9.61
CA SER A 169 -3.49 26.07 -8.63
C SER A 169 -4.38 27.14 -9.26
N ALA A 170 -4.04 27.60 -10.47
CA ALA A 170 -4.84 28.57 -11.19
C ALA A 170 -6.18 27.97 -11.67
N LEU A 171 -6.16 26.68 -12.06
CA LEU A 171 -7.34 25.99 -12.58
C LEU A 171 -8.30 25.50 -11.50
N LEU A 172 -7.76 25.00 -10.38
CA LEU A 172 -8.58 24.38 -9.32
C LEU A 172 -8.79 25.28 -8.10
N GLY A 173 -8.03 26.40 -7.99
CA GLY A 173 -7.99 27.23 -6.78
C GLY A 173 -7.09 26.68 -5.68
N CYS A 174 -6.56 25.44 -5.86
CA CYS A 174 -5.63 24.77 -4.95
C CYS A 174 -4.79 23.76 -5.73
N CYS A 175 -3.68 23.27 -5.14
CA CYS A 175 -2.87 22.21 -5.71
C CYS A 175 -2.67 21.12 -4.65
N PRO A 176 -3.59 20.14 -4.54
CA PRO A 176 -3.47 19.06 -3.57
C PRO A 176 -2.28 18.14 -3.88
N SER A 177 -1.92 17.99 -5.15
CA SER A 177 -0.76 17.23 -5.61
C SER A 177 -0.24 17.78 -6.93
N LYS A 178 1.08 17.71 -7.17
CA LYS A 178 1.69 18.01 -8.46
C LYS A 178 1.60 16.86 -9.47
N VAL A 179 1.21 15.68 -9.00
CA VAL A 179 1.10 14.47 -9.81
C VAL A 179 -0.32 13.91 -9.77
N VAL A 180 -0.76 13.31 -10.87
CA VAL A 180 -2.03 12.56 -10.93
C VAL A 180 -1.92 11.26 -10.15
N MET A 181 -0.74 10.63 -10.22
CA MET A 181 -0.46 9.37 -9.56
C MET A 181 1.04 9.26 -9.26
N HIS A 182 1.39 8.94 -8.02
CA HIS A 182 2.78 8.74 -7.64
C HIS A 182 3.28 7.39 -8.14
N ARG A 183 4.57 7.30 -8.53
CA ARG A 183 5.18 6.04 -9.03
C ARG A 183 5.08 4.88 -8.04
N ASP A 184 5.10 5.16 -6.72
CA ASP A 184 5.01 4.12 -5.69
C ASP A 184 3.57 3.64 -5.48
N ASP A 185 2.58 4.43 -5.94
CA ASP A 185 1.15 4.12 -5.94
C ASP A 185 0.66 3.56 -7.28
N MET A 186 1.58 3.15 -8.14
CA MET A 186 1.31 2.64 -9.48
C MET A 186 2.04 1.32 -9.74
N VAL A 187 1.38 0.41 -10.45
CA VAL A 187 1.96 -0.86 -10.93
C VAL A 187 1.84 -0.95 -12.44
N MET A 188 2.94 -1.29 -13.10
CA MET A 188 2.97 -1.62 -14.52
C MET A 188 2.39 -3.03 -14.72
N LEU A 189 1.72 -3.24 -15.85
CA LEU A 189 1.03 -4.50 -16.19
C LEU A 189 1.78 -5.31 -17.24
#